data_3028587766383cb804201fdfb72a602e
#
_entry.id   3028587766383cb804201fdfb72a602e
#
_cell.length_a   1.000
_cell.length_b   1.000
_cell.length_c   1.000
_cell.angle_alpha   90.00
_cell.angle_beta   90.00
_cell.angle_gamma   90.00
#
_symmetry.space_group_name_H-M   'P 1'
#
loop_
_entity.id
_entity.type
_entity.pdbx_description
1 polymer ?
#
loop_
_entity_poly.entity_id
_entity_poly.type
_entity_poly.pdbx_seq_one_letter_code
_entity_poly.pdbx_strand_id
1 'polypeptide(L)'
;RDGLKRLTLGSGDAAMPLEFKAFNHQVVGHAALSLMSRSSVKKARARLTTILSDSYNRRASSHHREGCNFSMKMGDLTHFNKSGRARMVDVSQKASTERVAVAQARVFMLPETLAQIQKGKIAKGDVLAVAQVAGVMGAKRTPDLIPMCHPLLLSSVDLAFKEESQPDLGGRCAITVTATVKTTGLTGVEMEAMTAVSVAALTIYDMCKAVDKGISFGEIHLLSKSGGKSGPYTRP
;
A
#
# COMPACT_ATOMS: atom_id res chain seq x y z
N ARG A 1 31.16 40.31 -30.52
CA ARG A 1 29.89 40.86 -31.12
C ARG A 1 28.92 39.70 -31.15
N ASP A 2 28.16 39.55 -30.11
CA ASP A 2 26.76 39.92 -29.88
C ASP A 2 25.75 38.93 -30.46
N GLY A 3 25.03 38.31 -29.62
CA GLY A 3 23.90 37.48 -29.97
C GLY A 3 23.16 36.90 -28.76
N LEU A 4 22.80 37.75 -27.77
CA LEU A 4 21.82 37.37 -26.76
C LEU A 4 20.42 37.32 -27.38
N LYS A 5 19.91 36.15 -27.71
CA LYS A 5 18.49 35.95 -28.04
C LYS A 5 17.68 35.96 -26.74
N ARG A 6 16.83 36.97 -26.58
CA ARG A 6 15.76 37.02 -25.58
C ARG A 6 14.80 35.86 -25.81
N LEU A 7 14.72 34.96 -24.83
CA LEU A 7 13.63 34.02 -24.71
C LEU A 7 12.44 34.69 -24.03
N THR A 8 11.43 35.04 -24.82
CA THR A 8 10.12 35.44 -24.31
C THR A 8 9.37 34.20 -23.83
N LEU A 9 9.10 34.12 -22.54
CA LEU A 9 8.19 33.13 -21.95
C LEU A 9 6.76 33.48 -22.33
N GLY A 10 6.14 32.71 -23.20
CA GLY A 10 4.72 32.75 -23.48
C GLY A 10 3.90 32.29 -22.28
N SER A 11 2.91 33.10 -21.92
CA SER A 11 1.90 32.82 -20.92
C SER A 11 0.95 31.74 -21.46
N GLY A 12 1.09 30.53 -20.95
CA GLY A 12 0.15 29.43 -21.17
C GLY A 12 -0.07 28.67 -19.86
N ASP A 13 -1.13 29.05 -19.14
CA ASP A 13 -1.61 28.31 -17.96
C ASP A 13 -2.19 26.97 -18.38
N ALA A 14 -1.35 25.94 -18.47
CA ALA A 14 -1.77 24.55 -18.47
C ALA A 14 -1.35 23.94 -17.13
N ALA A 15 -2.31 23.38 -16.40
CA ALA A 15 -2.13 22.77 -15.09
C ALA A 15 -1.09 21.64 -15.16
N MET A 16 0.13 21.90 -14.72
CA MET A 16 1.15 20.86 -14.51
C MET A 16 0.96 20.22 -13.13
N PRO A 17 1.20 18.90 -13.00
CA PRO A 17 1.16 18.19 -11.71
C PRO A 17 2.16 18.80 -10.71
N LEU A 18 1.78 18.85 -9.44
CA LEU A 18 2.55 19.46 -8.35
C LEU A 18 3.97 18.90 -8.18
N GLU A 19 4.20 17.65 -8.55
CA GLU A 19 5.52 17.00 -8.49
C GLU A 19 6.53 17.55 -9.50
N PHE A 20 6.08 17.95 -10.68
CA PHE A 20 6.96 18.54 -11.70
C PHE A 20 7.39 19.96 -11.33
N LYS A 21 6.58 20.70 -10.56
CA LYS A 21 6.95 22.02 -10.00
C LYS A 21 8.04 21.92 -8.94
N ALA A 22 8.03 20.86 -8.12
CA ALA A 22 9.04 20.65 -7.06
C ALA A 22 10.43 20.33 -7.66
N PHE A 23 10.49 19.52 -8.72
CA PHE A 23 11.76 19.16 -9.37
C PHE A 23 12.44 20.36 -10.06
N ASN A 24 11.67 21.20 -10.75
CA ASN A 24 12.22 22.43 -11.40
C ASN A 24 12.72 23.47 -10.39
N HIS A 25 12.07 23.59 -9.21
CA HIS A 25 12.53 24.49 -8.16
C HIS A 25 13.87 24.07 -7.52
N GLN A 26 14.16 22.77 -7.48
CA GLN A 26 15.38 22.26 -6.89
C GLN A 26 16.60 22.48 -7.81
N VAL A 27 16.44 22.33 -9.12
CA VAL A 27 17.51 22.53 -10.11
C VAL A 27 17.84 24.02 -10.32
N VAL A 28 16.83 24.87 -10.39
CA VAL A 28 17.02 26.32 -10.53
C VAL A 28 17.59 26.95 -9.24
N GLY A 29 17.25 26.42 -8.07
CA GLY A 29 17.77 26.87 -6.78
C GLY A 29 19.28 26.66 -6.62
N HIS A 30 19.84 25.55 -7.13
CA HIS A 30 21.28 25.28 -7.02
C HIS A 30 22.13 26.16 -7.95
N ALA A 31 21.68 26.46 -9.14
CA ALA A 31 22.39 27.33 -10.08
C ALA A 31 22.39 28.79 -9.64
N ALA A 32 21.33 29.28 -9.00
CA ALA A 32 21.22 30.64 -8.50
C ALA A 32 22.05 30.89 -7.23
N LEU A 33 22.25 29.89 -6.39
CA LEU A 33 23.00 29.99 -5.13
C LEU A 33 24.52 30.06 -5.32
N SER A 34 25.05 29.59 -6.46
CA SER A 34 26.50 29.59 -6.73
C SER A 34 27.04 30.98 -7.09
N LEU A 35 26.18 31.94 -7.42
CA LEU A 35 26.55 33.33 -7.81
C LEU A 35 26.30 34.34 -6.68
N MET A 36 25.79 33.95 -5.53
CA MET A 36 25.46 34.85 -4.43
C MET A 36 26.55 34.87 -3.34
N SER A 37 26.78 36.04 -2.72
CA SER A 37 27.69 36.13 -1.57
C SER A 37 27.17 35.29 -0.37
N ARG A 38 28.09 34.81 0.47
CA ARG A 38 27.74 33.99 1.67
C ARG A 38 26.71 34.67 2.60
N SER A 39 26.70 36.02 2.66
CA SER A 39 25.73 36.79 3.45
C SER A 39 24.33 36.80 2.82
N SER A 40 24.26 36.89 1.48
CA SER A 40 23.01 36.86 0.73
C SER A 40 22.33 35.48 0.78
N VAL A 41 23.12 34.40 0.75
CA VAL A 41 22.64 33.02 0.91
C VAL A 41 22.05 32.79 2.32
N LYS A 42 22.70 33.32 3.37
CA LYS A 42 22.16 33.23 4.75
C LYS A 42 20.83 33.95 4.89
N LYS A 43 20.70 35.17 4.31
CA LYS A 43 19.43 35.93 4.32
C LYS A 43 18.32 35.27 3.52
N ALA A 44 18.63 34.69 2.35
CA ALA A 44 17.67 33.94 1.55
C ALA A 44 17.19 32.69 2.27
N ARG A 45 18.09 31.94 2.91
CA ARG A 45 17.74 30.76 3.69
C ARG A 45 16.86 31.08 4.90
N ALA A 46 17.15 32.13 5.66
CA ALA A 46 16.32 32.59 6.77
C ALA A 46 14.90 32.99 6.30
N ARG A 47 14.78 33.73 5.19
CA ARG A 47 13.47 34.09 4.61
C ARG A 47 12.67 32.86 4.14
N LEU A 48 13.33 31.89 3.51
CA LEU A 48 12.67 30.65 3.08
C LEU A 48 12.15 29.83 4.29
N THR A 49 12.92 29.75 5.36
CA THR A 49 12.52 29.06 6.58
C THR A 49 11.30 29.73 7.22
N THR A 50 11.27 31.07 7.24
CA THR A 50 10.12 31.82 7.78
C THR A 50 8.87 31.65 6.89
N ILE A 51 9.00 31.68 5.57
CA ILE A 51 7.88 31.46 4.64
C ILE A 51 7.32 30.04 4.75
N LEU A 52 8.20 29.02 4.91
CA LEU A 52 7.79 27.64 5.07
C LEU A 52 7.14 27.39 6.44
N SER A 53 7.64 28.01 7.52
CA SER A 53 7.00 27.92 8.84
C SER A 53 5.64 28.63 8.88
N ASP A 54 5.50 29.80 8.22
CA ASP A 54 4.24 30.51 8.14
C ASP A 54 3.21 29.82 7.24
N SER A 55 3.65 29.14 6.19
CA SER A 55 2.75 28.32 5.35
C SER A 55 2.32 27.05 6.05
N TYR A 56 3.21 26.42 6.84
CA TYR A 56 2.87 25.28 7.68
C TYR A 56 1.89 25.65 8.79
N ASN A 57 2.15 26.75 9.51
CA ASN A 57 1.28 27.23 10.59
C ASN A 57 -0.08 27.73 10.06
N ARG A 58 -0.15 28.34 8.87
CA ARG A 58 -1.43 28.71 8.23
C ARG A 58 -2.23 27.50 7.77
N ARG A 59 -1.60 26.42 7.28
CA ARG A 59 -2.29 25.16 7.01
C ARG A 59 -2.75 24.44 8.29
N ALA A 60 -2.02 24.56 9.38
CA ALA A 60 -2.40 24.00 10.67
C ALA A 60 -3.57 24.77 11.32
N SER A 61 -3.71 26.07 11.06
CA SER A 61 -4.78 26.90 11.62
C SER A 61 -6.06 26.97 10.79
N SER A 62 -6.01 26.65 9.47
CA SER A 62 -7.19 26.63 8.61
C SER A 62 -7.92 25.27 8.60
N HIS A 63 -7.32 24.21 9.15
CA HIS A 63 -8.05 23.02 9.56
C HIS A 63 -8.64 23.25 10.95
N HIS A 64 -9.57 24.18 11.02
CA HIS A 64 -10.57 24.17 12.08
C HIS A 64 -11.22 22.78 12.00
N ARG A 65 -10.97 22.01 13.02
CA ARG A 65 -11.52 20.69 13.29
C ARG A 65 -13.04 20.76 13.14
N GLU A 66 -13.56 20.50 11.95
CA GLU A 66 -14.84 19.81 11.89
C GLU A 66 -14.55 18.47 12.55
N GLY A 67 -15.01 18.38 13.76
CA GLY A 67 -14.76 17.23 14.62
C GLY A 67 -15.29 16.00 13.92
N CYS A 68 -14.41 15.20 13.39
CA CYS A 68 -14.66 13.79 13.32
C CYS A 68 -14.76 13.32 14.78
N ASN A 69 -15.95 13.54 15.38
CA ASN A 69 -16.34 12.95 16.63
C ASN A 69 -16.54 11.45 16.39
N PHE A 70 -15.44 10.77 16.05
CA PHE A 70 -15.36 9.33 16.15
C PHE A 70 -15.22 9.01 17.64
N SER A 71 -16.34 9.14 18.34
CA SER A 71 -16.48 8.63 19.70
C SER A 71 -16.43 7.10 19.63
N MET A 72 -15.24 6.51 19.52
CA MET A 72 -15.06 5.12 19.88
C MET A 72 -15.40 5.00 21.37
N LYS A 73 -16.57 4.45 21.68
CA LYS A 73 -16.86 3.99 23.02
C LYS A 73 -15.79 2.97 23.38
N MET A 74 -15.00 3.23 24.43
CA MET A 74 -13.92 2.33 24.88
C MET A 74 -14.39 0.89 25.17
N GLY A 75 -15.70 0.62 25.12
CA GLY A 75 -16.30 -0.71 25.21
C GLY A 75 -16.19 -1.56 23.96
N ASP A 76 -15.79 -1.00 22.79
CA ASP A 76 -15.76 -1.73 21.52
C ASP A 76 -14.38 -2.38 21.22
N LEU A 77 -13.36 -2.13 22.05
CA LEU A 77 -12.02 -2.71 21.87
C LEU A 77 -11.93 -4.08 22.57
N THR A 78 -12.45 -5.09 21.91
CA THR A 78 -12.53 -6.47 22.46
C THR A 78 -11.17 -7.15 22.65
N HIS A 79 -10.10 -6.63 22.04
CA HIS A 79 -8.74 -7.18 22.11
C HIS A 79 -7.92 -6.66 23.30
N PHE A 80 -8.52 -5.88 24.21
CA PHE A 80 -7.87 -5.43 25.43
C PHE A 80 -8.59 -5.95 26.67
N ASN A 81 -7.82 -6.35 27.69
CA ASN A 81 -8.37 -6.66 29.01
C ASN A 81 -8.59 -5.39 29.83
N LYS A 82 -9.17 -5.54 31.03
CA LYS A 82 -9.44 -4.41 31.95
C LYS A 82 -8.19 -3.63 32.36
N SER A 83 -6.99 -4.22 32.25
CA SER A 83 -5.70 -3.58 32.54
C SER A 83 -5.02 -3.01 31.29
N GLY A 84 -5.72 -2.91 30.16
CA GLY A 84 -5.20 -2.34 28.92
C GLY A 84 -4.18 -3.23 28.17
N ARG A 85 -4.05 -4.51 28.55
CA ARG A 85 -3.15 -5.45 27.86
C ARG A 85 -3.90 -6.17 26.74
N ALA A 86 -3.21 -6.40 25.63
CA ALA A 86 -3.74 -7.15 24.49
C ALA A 86 -4.11 -8.59 24.93
N ARG A 87 -5.25 -9.07 24.42
CA ARG A 87 -5.73 -10.44 24.61
C ARG A 87 -6.40 -10.95 23.35
N MET A 88 -6.32 -12.24 23.10
CA MET A 88 -7.13 -12.91 22.11
C MET A 88 -8.60 -12.88 22.56
N VAL A 89 -9.52 -12.58 21.64
CA VAL A 89 -10.96 -12.47 21.94
C VAL A 89 -11.51 -13.87 22.25
N ASP A 90 -12.28 -13.99 23.34
CA ASP A 90 -13.03 -15.22 23.62
C ASP A 90 -14.19 -15.37 22.61
N VAL A 91 -14.18 -16.45 21.87
CA VAL A 91 -15.20 -16.78 20.85
C VAL A 91 -16.06 -17.99 21.23
N SER A 92 -15.88 -18.59 22.41
CA SER A 92 -16.53 -19.82 22.84
C SER A 92 -18.06 -19.75 22.80
N GLN A 93 -18.63 -18.57 23.02
CA GLN A 93 -20.09 -18.32 23.00
C GLN A 93 -20.66 -17.99 21.61
N LYS A 94 -19.83 -17.98 20.56
CA LYS A 94 -20.31 -17.69 19.20
C LYS A 94 -20.78 -18.96 18.52
N ALA A 95 -21.85 -18.83 17.72
CA ALA A 95 -22.27 -19.91 16.86
C ALA A 95 -21.24 -20.19 15.75
N SER A 96 -21.01 -21.45 15.45
CA SER A 96 -20.25 -21.86 14.27
C SER A 96 -21.07 -21.56 13.02
N THR A 97 -20.52 -20.74 12.12
CA THR A 97 -21.18 -20.36 10.86
C THR A 97 -20.17 -20.41 9.72
N GLU A 98 -20.68 -20.53 8.50
CA GLU A 98 -19.82 -20.34 7.32
C GLU A 98 -19.28 -18.92 7.29
N ARG A 99 -18.00 -18.79 6.99
CA ARG A 99 -17.24 -17.54 6.90
C ARG A 99 -16.46 -17.52 5.61
N VAL A 100 -16.58 -16.44 4.88
CA VAL A 100 -15.80 -16.19 3.67
C VAL A 100 -15.14 -14.82 3.79
N ALA A 101 -13.87 -14.73 3.40
CA ALA A 101 -13.18 -13.46 3.24
C ALA A 101 -12.44 -13.43 1.91
N VAL A 102 -12.44 -12.28 1.26
CA VAL A 102 -11.72 -12.01 0.02
C VAL A 102 -10.79 -10.84 0.25
N ALA A 103 -9.51 -11.02 0.01
CA ALA A 103 -8.50 -9.96 0.09
C ALA A 103 -7.78 -9.80 -1.25
N GLN A 104 -7.14 -8.66 -1.43
CA GLN A 104 -6.38 -8.32 -2.62
C GLN A 104 -5.04 -7.71 -2.25
N ALA A 105 -4.04 -7.91 -3.11
CA ALA A 105 -2.77 -7.20 -3.16
C ALA A 105 -2.42 -6.90 -4.61
N ARG A 106 -1.64 -5.84 -4.88
CA ARG A 106 -1.06 -5.56 -6.20
C ARG A 106 0.45 -5.56 -6.14
N VAL A 107 1.08 -6.19 -7.12
CA VAL A 107 2.53 -6.28 -7.28
C VAL A 107 2.91 -5.53 -8.54
N PHE A 108 3.68 -4.44 -8.40
CA PHE A 108 4.08 -3.55 -9.48
C PHE A 108 5.50 -3.88 -9.93
N MET A 109 5.70 -3.97 -11.26
CA MET A 109 6.96 -4.39 -11.87
C MET A 109 7.19 -3.72 -13.22
N LEU A 110 8.39 -3.85 -13.76
CA LEU A 110 8.67 -3.41 -15.10
C LEU A 110 7.93 -4.27 -16.14
N PRO A 111 7.53 -3.71 -17.32
CA PRO A 111 6.88 -4.46 -18.39
C PRO A 111 7.69 -5.69 -18.84
N GLU A 112 9.02 -5.56 -18.88
CA GLU A 112 9.92 -6.65 -19.28
C GLU A 112 9.88 -7.79 -18.26
N THR A 113 9.71 -7.49 -16.99
CA THR A 113 9.59 -8.48 -15.91
C THR A 113 8.30 -9.27 -16.05
N LEU A 114 7.17 -8.57 -16.25
CA LEU A 114 5.89 -9.22 -16.52
C LEU A 114 5.95 -10.12 -17.76
N ALA A 115 6.55 -9.63 -18.84
CA ALA A 115 6.72 -10.42 -20.05
C ALA A 115 7.58 -11.68 -19.85
N GLN A 116 8.57 -11.66 -18.94
CA GLN A 116 9.35 -12.85 -18.58
C GLN A 116 8.52 -13.85 -17.77
N ILE A 117 7.69 -13.37 -16.85
CA ILE A 117 6.75 -14.23 -16.09
C ILE A 117 5.80 -14.94 -17.07
N GLN A 118 5.15 -14.20 -17.95
CA GLN A 118 4.21 -14.72 -18.95
C GLN A 118 4.83 -15.78 -19.88
N LYS A 119 6.11 -15.61 -20.21
CA LYS A 119 6.85 -16.57 -21.07
C LYS A 119 7.47 -17.72 -20.30
N GLY A 120 7.29 -17.81 -18.99
CA GLY A 120 7.93 -18.82 -18.15
C GLY A 120 9.47 -18.78 -18.18
N LYS A 121 10.06 -17.58 -18.40
CA LYS A 121 11.52 -17.40 -18.54
C LYS A 121 12.23 -16.98 -17.25
N ILE A 122 11.55 -16.99 -16.13
CA ILE A 122 12.18 -16.74 -14.83
C ILE A 122 12.97 -17.97 -14.41
N ALA A 123 14.26 -17.78 -14.13
CA ALA A 123 15.19 -18.88 -13.83
C ALA A 123 14.78 -19.76 -12.65
N LYS A 124 14.00 -19.23 -11.71
CA LYS A 124 13.47 -19.97 -10.53
C LYS A 124 12.20 -20.79 -10.84
N GLY A 125 11.71 -20.79 -12.08
CA GLY A 125 10.54 -21.55 -12.51
C GLY A 125 9.23 -20.74 -12.59
N ASP A 126 8.10 -21.43 -12.49
CA ASP A 126 6.77 -20.81 -12.60
C ASP A 126 6.45 -19.95 -11.35
N VAL A 127 6.50 -18.65 -11.58
CA VAL A 127 6.34 -17.63 -10.52
C VAL A 127 4.94 -17.69 -9.89
N LEU A 128 3.91 -17.80 -10.71
CA LEU A 128 2.52 -17.73 -10.21
C LEU A 128 2.12 -19.04 -9.53
N ALA A 129 2.56 -20.19 -10.03
CA ALA A 129 2.33 -21.47 -9.37
C ALA A 129 3.00 -21.54 -7.99
N VAL A 130 4.26 -21.06 -7.88
CA VAL A 130 4.96 -21.01 -6.58
C VAL A 130 4.29 -20.02 -5.64
N ALA A 131 3.88 -18.84 -6.14
CA ALA A 131 3.17 -17.83 -5.34
C ALA A 131 1.81 -18.35 -4.85
N GLN A 132 1.09 -19.12 -5.66
CA GLN A 132 -0.17 -19.75 -5.25
C GLN A 132 0.02 -20.70 -4.08
N VAL A 133 0.98 -21.62 -4.17
CA VAL A 133 1.28 -22.55 -3.08
C VAL A 133 1.71 -21.80 -1.82
N ALA A 134 2.57 -20.79 -1.97
CA ALA A 134 3.04 -19.98 -0.85
C ALA A 134 1.90 -19.21 -0.17
N GLY A 135 0.95 -18.65 -0.94
CA GLY A 135 -0.23 -17.97 -0.41
C GLY A 135 -1.14 -18.92 0.37
N VAL A 136 -1.38 -20.14 -0.14
CA VAL A 136 -2.13 -21.19 0.59
C VAL A 136 -1.43 -21.52 1.91
N MET A 137 -0.10 -21.67 1.89
CA MET A 137 0.67 -21.92 3.11
C MET A 137 0.63 -20.75 4.08
N GLY A 138 0.68 -19.52 3.56
CA GLY A 138 0.53 -18.29 4.35
C GLY A 138 -0.79 -18.26 5.11
N ALA A 139 -1.91 -18.53 4.43
CA ALA A 139 -3.22 -18.61 5.06
C ALA A 139 -3.24 -19.63 6.22
N LYS A 140 -2.67 -20.84 6.01
CA LYS A 140 -2.60 -21.90 7.02
C LYS A 140 -1.70 -21.56 8.21
N ARG A 141 -0.76 -20.65 8.05
CA ARG A 141 0.21 -20.21 9.06
C ARG A 141 -0.14 -18.87 9.71
N THR A 142 -1.31 -18.31 9.41
CA THR A 142 -1.73 -17.01 9.96
C THR A 142 -1.61 -16.93 11.47
N PRO A 143 -2.06 -17.90 12.27
CA PRO A 143 -1.94 -17.82 13.74
C PRO A 143 -0.49 -17.86 14.24
N ASP A 144 0.45 -18.40 13.48
CA ASP A 144 1.88 -18.38 13.81
C ASP A 144 2.50 -17.00 13.56
N LEU A 145 1.90 -16.18 12.68
CA LEU A 145 2.40 -14.86 12.24
C LEU A 145 1.72 -13.71 12.98
N ILE A 146 0.43 -13.85 13.27
CA ILE A 146 -0.41 -12.80 13.84
C ILE A 146 -0.84 -13.19 15.25
N PRO A 147 -0.25 -12.60 16.30
CA PRO A 147 -0.34 -13.10 17.68
C PRO A 147 -1.76 -13.24 18.24
N MET A 148 -2.71 -12.40 17.78
CA MET A 148 -4.09 -12.42 18.31
C MET A 148 -5.07 -13.19 17.43
N CYS A 149 -4.59 -13.87 16.38
CA CYS A 149 -5.43 -14.73 15.55
C CYS A 149 -5.66 -16.09 16.21
N HIS A 150 -6.88 -16.61 16.04
CA HIS A 150 -7.22 -17.97 16.45
C HIS A 150 -6.69 -18.97 15.42
N PRO A 151 -6.22 -20.16 15.84
CA PRO A 151 -5.96 -21.23 14.91
C PRO A 151 -7.29 -21.75 14.33
N LEU A 152 -7.43 -21.71 13.00
CA LEU A 152 -8.66 -22.07 12.31
C LEU A 152 -8.43 -23.23 11.36
N LEU A 153 -9.42 -24.12 11.27
CA LEU A 153 -9.50 -25.15 10.24
C LEU A 153 -10.09 -24.54 8.97
N LEU A 154 -9.25 -24.27 8.00
CA LEU A 154 -9.69 -23.69 6.73
C LEU A 154 -10.30 -24.78 5.84
N SER A 155 -11.50 -24.54 5.32
CA SER A 155 -12.17 -25.45 4.39
C SER A 155 -11.75 -25.20 2.94
N SER A 156 -11.36 -23.98 2.58
CA SER A 156 -10.88 -23.62 1.25
C SER A 156 -9.97 -22.42 1.31
N VAL A 157 -8.91 -22.44 0.49
CA VAL A 157 -8.06 -21.29 0.17
C VAL A 157 -7.82 -21.31 -1.33
N ASP A 158 -8.26 -20.28 -2.02
CA ASP A 158 -8.10 -20.12 -3.47
C ASP A 158 -7.43 -18.79 -3.77
N LEU A 159 -6.46 -18.79 -4.70
CA LEU A 159 -5.79 -17.59 -5.18
C LEU A 159 -5.97 -17.46 -6.68
N ALA A 160 -6.30 -16.23 -7.10
CA ALA A 160 -6.36 -15.84 -8.49
C ALA A 160 -5.34 -14.73 -8.77
N PHE A 161 -4.74 -14.78 -9.96
CA PHE A 161 -3.78 -13.80 -10.44
C PHE A 161 -4.32 -13.15 -11.71
N LYS A 162 -4.39 -11.81 -11.71
CA LYS A 162 -4.76 -11.03 -12.89
C LYS A 162 -3.58 -10.18 -13.31
N GLU A 163 -3.08 -10.42 -14.49
CA GLU A 163 -2.00 -9.65 -15.10
C GLU A 163 -2.54 -8.38 -15.74
N GLU A 164 -1.94 -7.25 -15.41
CA GLU A 164 -2.27 -5.93 -15.93
C GLU A 164 -1.08 -5.44 -16.76
N SER A 165 -1.11 -5.76 -18.08
CA SER A 165 -0.01 -5.51 -19.01
C SER A 165 0.07 -4.05 -19.50
N GLN A 166 -0.96 -3.23 -19.25
CA GLN A 166 -0.93 -1.80 -19.56
C GLN A 166 -0.15 -1.08 -18.44
N PRO A 167 0.96 -0.40 -18.77
CA PRO A 167 1.70 0.36 -17.78
C PRO A 167 0.86 1.52 -17.20
N ASP A 168 1.03 1.76 -15.92
CA ASP A 168 0.51 2.93 -15.25
C ASP A 168 1.28 4.21 -15.63
N LEU A 169 0.91 5.36 -15.02
CA LEU A 169 1.59 6.64 -15.26
C LEU A 169 3.07 6.63 -14.86
N GLY A 170 3.49 5.68 -14.01
CA GLY A 170 4.88 5.46 -13.62
C GLY A 170 5.62 4.47 -14.53
N GLY A 171 4.97 4.00 -15.62
CA GLY A 171 5.54 3.03 -16.55
C GLY A 171 5.59 1.60 -16.01
N ARG A 172 4.79 1.26 -14.99
CA ARG A 172 4.78 -0.05 -14.35
C ARG A 172 3.55 -0.86 -14.70
N CYS A 173 3.75 -2.14 -15.02
CA CYS A 173 2.72 -3.15 -15.07
C CYS A 173 2.42 -3.70 -13.67
N ALA A 174 1.32 -4.44 -13.52
CA ALA A 174 0.97 -5.03 -12.24
C ALA A 174 0.46 -6.48 -12.38
N ILE A 175 0.59 -7.23 -11.29
CA ILE A 175 -0.16 -8.47 -11.06
C ILE A 175 -1.04 -8.23 -9.84
N THR A 176 -2.35 -8.31 -10.04
CA THR A 176 -3.33 -8.30 -8.95
C THR A 176 -3.50 -9.73 -8.44
N VAL A 177 -3.23 -9.91 -7.15
CA VAL A 177 -3.40 -11.17 -6.42
C VAL A 177 -4.67 -11.07 -5.59
N THR A 178 -5.60 -11.99 -5.78
CA THR A 178 -6.84 -12.07 -5.00
C THR A 178 -6.90 -13.41 -4.29
N ALA A 179 -7.15 -13.42 -2.98
CA ALA A 179 -7.33 -14.64 -2.20
C ALA A 179 -8.74 -14.71 -1.65
N THR A 180 -9.38 -15.86 -1.83
CA THR A 180 -10.66 -16.21 -1.22
C THR A 180 -10.43 -17.34 -0.21
N VAL A 181 -10.76 -17.08 1.05
CA VAL A 181 -10.61 -18.05 2.14
C VAL A 181 -11.96 -18.36 2.77
N LYS A 182 -12.18 -19.62 3.08
CA LYS A 182 -13.44 -20.10 3.69
C LYS A 182 -13.16 -20.98 4.90
N THR A 183 -14.05 -20.90 5.88
CA THR A 183 -14.12 -21.80 7.03
C THR A 183 -15.56 -21.92 7.52
N THR A 184 -15.85 -22.98 8.26
CA THR A 184 -17.01 -23.04 9.16
C THR A 184 -16.47 -22.98 10.58
N GLY A 185 -16.74 -21.85 11.28
CA GLY A 185 -16.09 -21.61 12.56
C GLY A 185 -16.67 -20.44 13.37
N LEU A 186 -16.05 -20.21 14.51
CA LEU A 186 -16.50 -19.24 15.51
C LEU A 186 -16.05 -17.80 15.20
N THR A 187 -15.04 -17.62 14.32
CA THR A 187 -14.51 -16.31 13.94
C THR A 187 -14.25 -16.22 12.44
N GLY A 188 -14.04 -15.01 11.94
CA GLY A 188 -13.81 -14.75 10.52
C GLY A 188 -12.42 -15.14 10.05
N VAL A 189 -12.21 -15.14 8.74
CA VAL A 189 -10.96 -15.53 8.04
C VAL A 189 -10.33 -14.37 7.28
N GLU A 190 -10.61 -13.15 7.74
CA GLU A 190 -10.08 -11.94 7.11
C GLU A 190 -8.55 -11.91 7.14
N MET A 191 -7.94 -12.30 8.25
CA MET A 191 -6.48 -12.32 8.40
C MET A 191 -5.82 -13.40 7.56
N GLU A 192 -6.46 -14.55 7.44
CA GLU A 192 -6.01 -15.65 6.58
C GLU A 192 -5.97 -15.20 5.11
N ALA A 193 -7.01 -14.49 4.65
CA ALA A 193 -7.05 -13.95 3.29
C ALA A 193 -5.99 -12.86 3.07
N MET A 194 -5.83 -11.93 4.04
CA MET A 194 -4.80 -10.88 4.00
C MET A 194 -3.38 -11.48 4.00
N THR A 195 -3.12 -12.48 4.83
CA THR A 195 -1.82 -13.16 4.90
C THR A 195 -1.53 -13.90 3.59
N ALA A 196 -2.54 -14.56 3.00
CA ALA A 196 -2.39 -15.27 1.73
C ALA A 196 -1.88 -14.35 0.62
N VAL A 197 -2.53 -13.21 0.40
CA VAL A 197 -2.11 -12.26 -0.66
C VAL A 197 -0.76 -11.64 -0.36
N SER A 198 -0.43 -11.38 0.91
CA SER A 198 0.84 -10.81 1.32
C SER A 198 2.00 -11.78 1.07
N VAL A 199 1.84 -13.05 1.43
CA VAL A 199 2.87 -14.08 1.20
C VAL A 199 3.03 -14.39 -0.28
N ALA A 200 1.93 -14.42 -1.06
CA ALA A 200 2.01 -14.57 -2.51
C ALA A 200 2.77 -13.40 -3.16
N ALA A 201 2.48 -12.15 -2.77
CA ALA A 201 3.18 -10.96 -3.26
C ALA A 201 4.69 -10.99 -2.94
N LEU A 202 5.05 -11.34 -1.69
CA LEU A 202 6.45 -11.54 -1.29
C LEU A 202 7.14 -12.64 -2.10
N THR A 203 6.43 -13.70 -2.44
CA THR A 203 6.95 -14.81 -3.24
C THR A 203 7.21 -14.37 -4.69
N ILE A 204 6.31 -13.60 -5.30
CA ILE A 204 6.54 -13.01 -6.63
C ILE A 204 7.81 -12.16 -6.60
N TYR A 205 7.98 -11.31 -5.57
CA TYR A 205 9.19 -10.52 -5.40
C TYR A 205 10.45 -11.40 -5.32
N ASP A 206 10.46 -12.41 -4.45
CA ASP A 206 11.62 -13.30 -4.30
C ASP A 206 11.98 -14.02 -5.60
N MET A 207 10.98 -14.48 -6.33
CA MET A 207 11.17 -15.18 -7.60
C MET A 207 11.80 -14.27 -8.68
N CYS A 208 11.43 -12.97 -8.68
CA CYS A 208 11.78 -12.03 -9.75
C CYS A 208 12.89 -11.04 -9.40
N LYS A 209 13.28 -10.88 -8.13
CA LYS A 209 14.25 -9.86 -7.68
C LYS A 209 15.61 -9.89 -8.37
N ALA A 210 15.99 -11.01 -9.00
CA ALA A 210 17.22 -11.11 -9.75
C ALA A 210 17.18 -10.28 -11.04
N VAL A 211 16.00 -10.12 -11.64
CA VAL A 211 15.78 -9.38 -12.90
C VAL A 211 15.20 -7.99 -12.66
N ASP A 212 14.40 -7.80 -11.61
CA ASP A 212 13.81 -6.51 -11.25
C ASP A 212 13.82 -6.32 -9.72
N LYS A 213 14.83 -5.62 -9.21
CA LYS A 213 14.91 -5.25 -7.77
C LYS A 213 13.93 -4.14 -7.39
N GLY A 214 13.39 -3.44 -8.37
CA GLY A 214 12.46 -2.35 -8.18
C GLY A 214 11.01 -2.78 -8.01
N ILE A 215 10.71 -4.09 -8.04
CA ILE A 215 9.36 -4.58 -7.73
C ILE A 215 8.90 -4.04 -6.39
N SER A 216 7.69 -3.51 -6.37
CA SER A 216 7.00 -3.10 -5.16
C SER A 216 5.63 -3.77 -5.08
N PHE A 217 5.09 -3.88 -3.88
CA PHE A 217 3.73 -4.36 -3.70
C PHE A 217 3.01 -3.52 -2.64
N GLY A 218 1.72 -3.41 -2.81
CA GLY A 218 0.87 -2.55 -1.99
C GLY A 218 -0.60 -2.84 -2.23
N GLU A 219 -1.44 -1.88 -1.88
CA GLU A 219 -2.89 -1.99 -2.00
C GLU A 219 -3.41 -3.28 -1.37
N ILE A 220 -2.79 -3.71 -0.25
CA ILE A 220 -3.19 -4.90 0.48
C ILE A 220 -4.40 -4.55 1.34
N HIS A 221 -5.55 -5.13 0.99
CA HIS A 221 -6.79 -4.82 1.68
C HIS A 221 -7.83 -5.92 1.56
N LEU A 222 -8.78 -5.91 2.49
CA LEU A 222 -9.97 -6.73 2.44
C LEU A 222 -10.95 -6.16 1.39
N LEU A 223 -11.37 -6.99 0.44
CA LEU A 223 -12.41 -6.65 -0.54
C LEU A 223 -13.81 -6.90 0.03
N SER A 224 -14.01 -8.09 0.62
CA SER A 224 -15.30 -8.45 1.18
C SER A 224 -15.15 -9.52 2.25
N LYS A 225 -16.17 -9.60 3.10
CA LYS A 225 -16.36 -10.73 3.99
C LYS A 225 -17.84 -11.02 4.18
N SER A 226 -18.16 -12.26 4.52
CA SER A 226 -19.51 -12.68 4.89
C SER A 226 -19.50 -13.66 6.06
N GLY A 227 -20.65 -13.78 6.69
CA GLY A 227 -20.88 -14.63 7.85
C GLY A 227 -20.59 -13.94 9.19
N GLY A 228 -21.12 -14.53 10.27
CA GLY A 228 -20.97 -14.09 11.64
C GLY A 228 -21.82 -12.90 12.06
N LYS A 229 -21.68 -12.51 13.33
CA LYS A 229 -22.52 -11.50 14.01
C LYS A 229 -22.36 -10.09 13.41
N SER A 230 -21.18 -9.75 12.90
CA SER A 230 -20.90 -8.43 12.32
C SER A 230 -21.48 -8.22 10.92
N GLY A 231 -22.10 -9.24 10.34
CA GLY A 231 -22.69 -9.16 9.01
C GLY A 231 -21.67 -9.08 7.86
N PRO A 232 -22.16 -8.93 6.62
CA PRO A 232 -21.31 -8.80 5.44
C PRO A 232 -20.64 -7.42 5.39
N TYR A 233 -19.47 -7.39 4.76
CA TYR A 233 -18.75 -6.18 4.41
C TYR A 233 -18.33 -6.28 2.95
N THR A 234 -18.45 -5.19 2.21
CA THR A 234 -17.86 -5.01 0.89
C THR A 234 -17.15 -3.66 0.88
N ARG A 235 -15.92 -3.65 0.39
CA ARG A 235 -15.13 -2.43 0.25
C ARG A 235 -15.82 -1.50 -0.75
N PRO A 236 -16.02 -0.21 -0.42
CA PRO A 236 -16.60 0.79 -1.33
C PRO A 236 -15.71 1.07 -2.53
#